data_2b137f5198a2ca271b8af62de517e1ff
#
_entry.id   2b137f5198a2ca271b8af62de517e1ff
#
_cell.length_a   1.000
_cell.length_b   1.000
_cell.length_c   1.000
_cell.angle_alpha   90.00
_cell.angle_beta   90.00
_cell.angle_gamma   90.00
#
_symmetry.space_group_name_H-M   'P 1'
#
loop_
_entity.id
_entity.type
_entity.pdbx_description
1 polymer ?
#
loop_
_entity_poly.entity_id
_entity_poly.type
_entity_poly.pdbx_seq_one_letter_code
_entity_poly.pdbx_strand_id
1 'polypeptide(L)'
;IKGGRAGLYKCGDCRKQFTVTVGTVFEKSKIPLNKWLMAVHLMCASKKGISAHQLHRMLGITYKSAWFMAHRIREAMRDDSEGGLLGGGGKIVEADETFGNERKPRAQGKKGRGYHHKSKVLALVERGGKVRSFHVPSVTAATLKPILKEQIDTDSRLMTDEASQYTMAG
;
A
#
# COMPACT_ATOMS: atom_id res chain seq x y z
N ILE A 1 8.21 -28.05 23.50
CA ILE A 1 8.25 -29.52 23.28
C ILE A 1 9.66 -29.99 23.63
N LYS A 2 9.84 -30.86 24.63
CA LYS A 2 11.16 -31.42 24.97
C LYS A 2 11.71 -32.19 23.76
N GLY A 3 12.93 -31.83 23.29
CA GLY A 3 13.56 -32.44 22.13
C GLY A 3 13.11 -31.92 20.76
N GLY A 4 12.22 -30.92 20.71
CA GLY A 4 11.78 -30.30 19.49
C GLY A 4 12.65 -29.11 19.05
N ARG A 5 12.42 -28.62 17.82
CA ARG A 5 13.06 -27.42 17.29
C ARG A 5 12.74 -26.21 18.17
N ALA A 6 13.74 -25.37 18.47
CA ALA A 6 13.53 -24.12 19.22
C ALA A 6 12.43 -23.25 18.54
N GLY A 7 11.55 -22.69 19.37
CA GLY A 7 10.43 -21.88 18.89
C GLY A 7 9.22 -22.66 18.39
N LEU A 8 9.18 -23.98 18.56
CA LEU A 8 8.04 -24.83 18.27
C LEU A 8 7.16 -24.99 19.51
N TYR A 9 5.90 -24.58 19.40
CA TYR A 9 4.89 -24.65 20.45
C TYR A 9 3.83 -25.68 20.09
N LYS A 10 3.06 -26.12 21.09
CA LYS A 10 1.90 -27.00 20.93
C LYS A 10 0.71 -26.35 21.61
N CYS A 11 -0.40 -26.21 20.90
CA CYS A 11 -1.64 -25.72 21.48
C CYS A 11 -2.16 -26.68 22.54
N GLY A 12 -2.61 -26.16 23.68
CA GLY A 12 -3.23 -26.98 24.75
C GLY A 12 -4.54 -27.62 24.32
N ASP A 13 -5.37 -26.89 23.58
CA ASP A 13 -6.72 -27.32 23.19
C ASP A 13 -6.70 -28.23 21.96
N CYS A 14 -6.25 -27.74 20.82
CA CYS A 14 -6.30 -28.50 19.56
C CYS A 14 -5.10 -29.44 19.34
N ARG A 15 -4.10 -29.41 20.23
CA ARG A 15 -2.86 -30.21 20.17
C ARG A 15 -1.99 -30.01 18.92
N LYS A 16 -2.35 -29.05 18.04
CA LYS A 16 -1.54 -28.72 16.85
C LYS A 16 -0.26 -27.98 17.22
N GLN A 17 0.78 -28.25 16.44
CA GLN A 17 2.05 -27.54 16.58
C GLN A 17 2.03 -26.24 15.80
N PHE A 18 2.64 -25.20 16.35
CA PHE A 18 2.76 -23.89 15.69
C PHE A 18 4.05 -23.18 16.11
N THR A 19 4.43 -22.19 15.34
CA THR A 19 5.51 -21.24 15.65
C THR A 19 4.93 -19.83 15.70
N VAL A 20 5.66 -18.87 16.25
CA VAL A 20 5.23 -17.46 16.34
C VAL A 20 4.98 -16.81 14.95
N THR A 21 5.44 -17.45 13.87
CA THR A 21 5.27 -16.93 12.51
C THR A 21 4.02 -17.47 11.80
N VAL A 22 3.36 -18.50 12.34
CA VAL A 22 2.16 -19.12 11.73
C VAL A 22 1.02 -18.12 11.73
N GLY A 23 0.34 -17.96 10.60
CA GLY A 23 -0.75 -17.00 10.42
C GLY A 23 -0.28 -15.54 10.30
N THR A 24 1.02 -15.28 10.23
CA THR A 24 1.57 -13.94 10.07
C THR A 24 2.21 -13.73 8.69
N VAL A 25 2.52 -12.48 8.36
CA VAL A 25 3.30 -12.12 7.16
C VAL A 25 4.65 -12.83 7.08
N PHE A 26 5.15 -13.38 8.18
CA PHE A 26 6.44 -14.07 8.26
C PHE A 26 6.33 -15.59 8.02
N GLU A 27 5.13 -16.12 7.85
CA GLU A 27 4.91 -17.56 7.71
C GLU A 27 5.64 -18.16 6.50
N LYS A 28 6.13 -19.39 6.65
CA LYS A 28 6.85 -20.16 5.60
C LYS A 28 8.09 -19.46 5.03
N SER A 29 8.63 -18.46 5.73
CA SER A 29 9.86 -17.79 5.31
C SER A 29 11.10 -18.47 5.89
N LYS A 30 12.14 -18.60 5.06
CA LYS A 30 13.47 -19.04 5.49
C LYS A 30 14.34 -17.87 5.99
N ILE A 31 13.85 -16.63 5.85
CA ILE A 31 14.55 -15.43 6.30
C ILE A 31 14.37 -15.30 7.80
N PRO A 32 15.42 -15.05 8.58
CA PRO A 32 15.33 -14.86 10.03
C PRO A 32 14.37 -13.72 10.41
N LEU A 33 13.61 -13.90 11.49
CA LEU A 33 12.58 -12.97 11.92
C LEU A 33 13.12 -11.56 12.23
N ASN A 34 14.34 -11.46 12.78
CA ASN A 34 14.97 -10.16 13.02
C ASN A 34 15.17 -9.34 11.73
N LYS A 35 15.50 -9.99 10.61
CA LYS A 35 15.61 -9.31 9.31
C LYS A 35 14.24 -8.85 8.78
N TRP A 36 13.19 -9.63 9.04
CA TRP A 36 11.82 -9.23 8.74
C TRP A 36 11.40 -7.99 9.53
N LEU A 37 11.60 -7.99 10.85
CA LEU A 37 11.26 -6.86 11.71
C LEU A 37 12.04 -5.61 11.33
N MET A 38 13.32 -5.74 10.98
CA MET A 38 14.13 -4.64 10.50
C MET A 38 13.61 -4.11 9.15
N ALA A 39 13.19 -4.99 8.22
CA ALA A 39 12.60 -4.57 6.95
C ALA A 39 11.29 -3.80 7.15
N VAL A 40 10.41 -4.28 8.03
CA VAL A 40 9.16 -3.57 8.38
C VAL A 40 9.50 -2.19 8.93
N HIS A 41 10.40 -2.10 9.91
CA HIS A 41 10.82 -0.82 10.48
C HIS A 41 11.36 0.15 9.41
N LEU A 42 12.27 -0.30 8.56
CA LEU A 42 12.85 0.53 7.50
C LEU A 42 11.81 1.01 6.49
N MET A 43 10.83 0.17 6.14
CA MET A 43 9.77 0.53 5.22
C MET A 43 8.80 1.55 5.83
N CYS A 44 8.44 1.40 7.11
CA CYS A 44 7.55 2.33 7.82
C CYS A 44 8.23 3.66 8.15
N ALA A 45 9.52 3.65 8.52
CA ALA A 45 10.27 4.87 8.85
C ALA A 45 10.65 5.69 7.62
N SER A 46 10.59 5.13 6.41
CA SER A 46 11.01 5.81 5.19
C SER A 46 9.90 6.67 4.62
N LYS A 47 10.09 7.99 4.55
CA LYS A 47 9.12 8.95 3.98
C LYS A 47 8.73 8.66 2.53
N LYS A 48 9.66 8.15 1.71
CA LYS A 48 9.47 7.87 0.27
C LYS A 48 9.40 6.39 -0.06
N GLY A 49 9.40 5.52 0.97
CA GLY A 49 9.56 4.09 0.80
C GLY A 49 11.01 3.69 0.55
N ILE A 50 11.27 2.40 0.45
CA ILE A 50 12.60 1.82 0.27
C ILE A 50 12.59 0.84 -0.91
N SER A 51 13.65 0.86 -1.72
CA SER A 51 13.76 -0.06 -2.85
C SER A 51 14.23 -1.45 -2.39
N ALA A 52 13.86 -2.50 -3.16
CA ALA A 52 14.33 -3.85 -2.88
C ALA A 52 15.87 -3.98 -2.98
N HIS A 53 16.52 -3.18 -3.83
CA HIS A 53 17.98 -3.13 -3.88
C HIS A 53 18.60 -2.53 -2.61
N GLN A 54 17.96 -1.53 -2.04
CA GLN A 54 18.43 -0.94 -0.79
C GLN A 54 18.23 -1.91 0.38
N LEU A 55 17.06 -2.56 0.48
CA LEU A 55 16.82 -3.62 1.48
C LEU A 55 17.82 -4.77 1.35
N HIS A 56 18.11 -5.22 0.13
CA HIS A 56 19.12 -6.23 -0.15
C HIS A 56 20.49 -5.87 0.48
N ARG A 57 20.97 -4.64 0.23
CA ARG A 57 22.26 -4.17 0.77
C ARG A 57 22.24 -4.00 2.28
N MET A 58 21.18 -3.42 2.84
CA MET A 58 21.09 -3.13 4.27
C MET A 58 20.93 -4.39 5.12
N LEU A 59 20.17 -5.37 4.63
CA LEU A 59 19.87 -6.59 5.39
C LEU A 59 20.83 -7.74 5.10
N GLY A 60 21.73 -7.59 4.11
CA GLY A 60 22.64 -8.66 3.70
C GLY A 60 21.91 -9.95 3.28
N ILE A 61 20.82 -9.81 2.50
CA ILE A 61 20.01 -10.89 1.92
C ILE A 61 20.07 -10.82 0.40
N THR A 62 19.67 -11.88 -0.31
CA THR A 62 19.63 -11.83 -1.78
C THR A 62 18.61 -10.79 -2.27
N TYR A 63 18.85 -10.21 -3.43
CA TYR A 63 17.88 -9.30 -4.05
C TYR A 63 16.49 -9.92 -4.22
N LYS A 64 16.44 -11.19 -4.64
CA LYS A 64 15.19 -11.95 -4.77
C LYS A 64 14.41 -12.01 -3.46
N SER A 65 15.12 -12.29 -2.36
CA SER A 65 14.53 -12.31 -1.00
C SER A 65 14.07 -10.93 -0.56
N ALA A 66 14.84 -9.89 -0.81
CA ALA A 66 14.47 -8.52 -0.49
C ALA A 66 13.25 -8.05 -1.30
N TRP A 67 13.18 -8.38 -2.59
CA TRP A 67 12.03 -8.09 -3.44
C TRP A 67 10.77 -8.77 -2.93
N PHE A 68 10.84 -10.08 -2.69
CA PHE A 68 9.74 -10.85 -2.14
C PHE A 68 9.26 -10.29 -0.79
N MET A 69 10.20 -10.03 0.12
CA MET A 69 9.92 -9.45 1.44
C MET A 69 9.21 -8.11 1.33
N ALA A 70 9.71 -7.20 0.48
CA ALA A 70 9.11 -5.88 0.28
C ALA A 70 7.68 -5.94 -0.24
N HIS A 71 7.41 -6.83 -1.21
CA HIS A 71 6.05 -7.02 -1.72
C HIS A 71 5.11 -7.62 -0.69
N ARG A 72 5.58 -8.59 0.10
CA ARG A 72 4.78 -9.23 1.13
C ARG A 72 4.45 -8.27 2.28
N ILE A 73 5.38 -7.39 2.66
CA ILE A 73 5.13 -6.33 3.64
C ILE A 73 4.11 -5.33 3.09
N ARG A 74 4.24 -4.88 1.83
CA ARG A 74 3.26 -3.97 1.21
C ARG A 74 1.87 -4.57 1.15
N GLU A 75 1.76 -5.86 0.84
CA GLU A 75 0.48 -6.56 0.84
C GLU A 75 -0.13 -6.62 2.24
N ALA A 76 0.69 -6.85 3.27
CA ALA A 76 0.22 -6.83 4.66
C ALA A 76 -0.15 -5.43 5.18
N MET A 77 0.33 -4.38 4.51
CA MET A 77 -0.04 -2.98 4.81
C MET A 77 -1.30 -2.54 4.06
N ARG A 78 -1.78 -3.35 3.12
CA ARG A 78 -3.01 -3.03 2.42
C ARG A 78 -4.16 -3.06 3.42
N ASP A 79 -4.89 -1.96 3.48
CA ASP A 79 -6.10 -1.89 4.30
C ASP A 79 -7.23 -2.62 3.57
N ASP A 80 -7.39 -3.90 3.89
CA ASP A 80 -8.51 -4.73 3.44
C ASP A 80 -9.73 -4.55 4.35
N SER A 81 -9.74 -3.54 5.23
CA SER A 81 -10.90 -3.23 6.05
C SER A 81 -12.08 -2.91 5.13
N GLU A 82 -12.83 -3.95 4.86
CA GLU A 82 -14.13 -3.86 4.20
C GLU A 82 -14.97 -2.86 4.98
N GLY A 83 -15.43 -1.86 4.27
CA GLY A 83 -16.62 -1.20 4.70
C GLY A 83 -16.47 0.13 5.40
N GLY A 84 -17.34 0.93 5.02
CA GLY A 84 -17.60 2.28 5.46
C GLY A 84 -16.96 3.30 4.53
N LEU A 85 -17.66 4.37 4.35
CA LEU A 85 -17.17 5.52 3.63
C LEU A 85 -16.00 6.15 4.40
N LEU A 86 -15.11 6.83 3.69
CA LEU A 86 -14.07 7.66 4.32
C LEU A 86 -14.73 8.94 4.87
N GLY A 87 -14.26 9.40 6.02
CA GLY A 87 -14.78 10.61 6.64
C GLY A 87 -15.99 10.35 7.52
N GLY A 88 -17.06 11.12 7.31
CA GLY A 88 -18.24 11.18 8.19
C GLY A 88 -18.05 12.08 9.41
N GLY A 89 -19.16 12.62 9.95
CA GLY A 89 -19.11 13.46 11.13
C GLY A 89 -18.26 14.73 11.01
N GLY A 90 -18.18 15.33 9.83
CA GLY A 90 -17.38 16.54 9.57
C GLY A 90 -15.87 16.31 9.42
N LYS A 91 -15.41 15.07 9.33
CA LYS A 91 -14.00 14.76 9.12
C LYS A 91 -13.51 15.25 7.76
N ILE A 92 -12.21 15.45 7.66
CA ILE A 92 -11.55 15.91 6.45
C ILE A 92 -11.00 14.72 5.68
N VAL A 93 -11.33 14.64 4.40
CA VAL A 93 -10.75 13.70 3.43
C VAL A 93 -10.00 14.51 2.37
N GLU A 94 -8.74 14.20 2.19
CA GLU A 94 -7.87 14.79 1.17
C GLU A 94 -7.83 13.90 -0.06
N ALA A 95 -7.95 14.48 -1.25
CA ALA A 95 -7.81 13.78 -2.51
C ALA A 95 -6.67 14.38 -3.33
N ASP A 96 -5.77 13.53 -3.82
CA ASP A 96 -4.62 13.91 -4.63
C ASP A 96 -4.32 12.84 -5.70
N GLU A 97 -3.74 13.27 -6.83
CA GLU A 97 -3.34 12.36 -7.88
C GLU A 97 -1.84 12.26 -8.04
N THR A 98 -1.39 11.03 -8.17
CA THR A 98 0.03 10.71 -8.41
C THR A 98 0.21 10.04 -9.76
N PHE A 99 1.23 10.47 -10.49
CA PHE A 99 1.59 9.94 -11.81
C PHE A 99 2.83 9.05 -11.72
N GLY A 100 2.63 7.74 -11.74
CA GLY A 100 3.69 6.73 -11.73
C GLY A 100 4.30 6.51 -13.12
N ASN A 101 5.58 6.11 -13.17
CA ASN A 101 6.20 5.73 -14.42
C ASN A 101 5.75 4.33 -14.83
N GLU A 102 5.04 4.21 -15.96
CA GLU A 102 4.85 2.94 -16.64
C GLU A 102 6.09 2.63 -17.50
N ARG A 103 6.59 1.39 -17.41
CA ARG A 103 7.61 0.87 -18.32
C ARG A 103 6.97 0.38 -19.63
N LYS A 104 6.13 1.17 -20.26
CA LYS A 104 5.68 0.85 -21.63
C LYS A 104 6.72 1.33 -22.62
N PRO A 105 7.07 0.52 -23.65
CA PRO A 105 7.90 0.99 -24.74
C PRO A 105 7.27 2.26 -25.31
N ARG A 106 8.04 3.32 -25.45
CA ARG A 106 7.56 4.52 -26.16
C ARG A 106 7.17 4.11 -27.57
N ALA A 107 5.90 4.30 -27.92
CA ALA A 107 5.49 4.18 -29.31
C ALA A 107 6.38 5.15 -30.13
N GLN A 108 7.11 4.60 -31.09
CA GLN A 108 7.99 5.38 -31.96
C GLN A 108 7.18 6.54 -32.59
N GLY A 109 7.63 7.76 -32.41
CA GLY A 109 7.10 8.92 -33.08
C GLY A 109 6.31 9.95 -32.29
N LYS A 110 5.90 9.69 -31.05
CA LYS A 110 5.19 10.69 -30.25
C LYS A 110 6.10 11.40 -29.24
N LYS A 111 6.70 12.51 -29.65
CA LYS A 111 7.32 13.50 -28.78
C LYS A 111 6.22 14.30 -28.06
N GLY A 112 5.51 13.69 -27.11
CA GLY A 112 4.55 14.39 -26.28
C GLY A 112 5.16 14.70 -24.90
N ARG A 113 5.32 15.95 -24.55
CA ARG A 113 5.42 16.39 -23.15
C ARG A 113 4.04 16.20 -22.53
N GLY A 114 3.80 15.10 -21.82
CA GLY A 114 2.53 14.88 -21.17
C GLY A 114 2.54 13.61 -20.30
N TYR A 115 1.60 13.56 -19.38
CA TYR A 115 1.44 12.44 -18.43
C TYR A 115 0.63 11.27 -19.02
N HIS A 116 0.29 11.30 -20.32
CA HIS A 116 -0.57 10.31 -21.00
C HIS A 116 -0.06 8.87 -20.94
N HIS A 117 1.26 8.69 -20.82
CA HIS A 117 1.92 7.38 -20.75
C HIS A 117 2.18 6.92 -19.32
N LYS A 118 1.74 7.68 -18.32
CA LYS A 118 1.96 7.36 -16.91
C LYS A 118 0.74 6.69 -16.31
N SER A 119 0.96 5.74 -15.41
CA SER A 119 -0.08 5.23 -14.53
C SER A 119 -0.57 6.34 -13.61
N LYS A 120 -1.86 6.49 -13.50
CA LYS A 120 -2.50 7.50 -12.67
C LYS A 120 -3.12 6.84 -11.46
N VAL A 121 -2.83 7.35 -10.30
CA VAL A 121 -3.36 6.85 -9.03
C VAL A 121 -4.02 7.99 -8.31
N LEU A 122 -5.32 7.83 -8.02
CA LEU A 122 -6.05 8.68 -7.09
C LEU A 122 -5.82 8.16 -5.68
N ALA A 123 -5.39 9.01 -4.77
CA ALA A 123 -5.27 8.72 -3.34
C ALA A 123 -6.31 9.52 -2.56
N LEU A 124 -7.04 8.84 -1.67
CA LEU A 124 -7.98 9.43 -0.72
C LEU A 124 -7.44 9.20 0.69
N VAL A 125 -7.26 10.26 1.45
CA VAL A 125 -6.65 10.22 2.79
C VAL A 125 -7.59 10.88 3.80
N GLU A 126 -8.14 10.12 4.70
CA GLU A 126 -8.85 10.65 5.87
C GLU A 126 -7.82 11.14 6.90
N ARG A 127 -7.91 12.38 7.36
CA ARG A 127 -6.99 12.92 8.37
C ARG A 127 -7.09 12.14 9.68
N GLY A 128 -5.98 11.54 10.09
CA GLY A 128 -5.91 10.68 11.27
C GLY A 128 -6.61 9.32 11.12
N GLY A 129 -6.96 8.95 9.90
CA GLY A 129 -7.69 7.72 9.60
C GLY A 129 -7.09 6.90 8.46
N LYS A 130 -7.96 6.43 7.59
CA LYS A 130 -7.65 5.47 6.52
C LYS A 130 -7.13 6.14 5.25
N VAL A 131 -6.39 5.37 4.47
CA VAL A 131 -5.92 5.74 3.13
C VAL A 131 -6.44 4.73 2.11
N ARG A 132 -7.02 5.20 1.02
CA ARG A 132 -7.41 4.37 -0.13
C ARG A 132 -6.75 4.87 -1.40
N SER A 133 -6.32 3.96 -2.26
CA SER A 133 -5.68 4.29 -3.53
C SER A 133 -6.32 3.55 -4.68
N PHE A 134 -6.60 4.26 -5.77
CA PHE A 134 -7.28 3.73 -6.96
C PHE A 134 -6.43 3.97 -8.20
N HIS A 135 -6.17 2.92 -8.97
CA HIS A 135 -5.61 3.08 -10.30
C HIS A 135 -6.72 3.56 -11.25
N VAL A 136 -6.53 4.72 -11.87
CA VAL A 136 -7.53 5.34 -12.75
C VAL A 136 -7.00 5.48 -14.17
N PRO A 137 -7.85 5.27 -15.20
CA PRO A 137 -7.44 5.38 -16.60
C PRO A 137 -7.16 6.84 -17.00
N SER A 138 -7.87 7.78 -16.40
CA SER A 138 -7.74 9.21 -16.67
C SER A 138 -8.03 10.04 -15.42
N VAL A 139 -7.45 11.24 -15.37
CA VAL A 139 -7.70 12.23 -14.31
C VAL A 139 -8.69 13.25 -14.89
N THR A 140 -9.94 12.85 -14.98
CA THR A 140 -11.04 13.70 -15.45
C THR A 140 -12.18 13.67 -14.45
N ALA A 141 -12.99 14.72 -14.40
CA ALA A 141 -14.17 14.77 -13.53
C ALA A 141 -15.10 13.57 -13.71
N ALA A 142 -15.29 13.10 -14.94
CA ALA A 142 -16.09 11.93 -15.24
C ALA A 142 -15.56 10.63 -14.62
N THR A 143 -14.24 10.48 -14.48
CA THR A 143 -13.60 9.31 -13.86
C THR A 143 -13.56 9.43 -12.34
N LEU A 144 -13.26 10.63 -11.82
CA LEU A 144 -13.01 10.80 -10.37
C LEU A 144 -14.32 10.93 -9.57
N LYS A 145 -15.33 11.63 -10.08
CA LYS A 145 -16.60 11.82 -9.38
C LYS A 145 -17.29 10.55 -8.89
N PRO A 146 -17.43 9.49 -9.69
CA PRO A 146 -18.03 8.25 -9.21
C PRO A 146 -17.27 7.66 -8.03
N ILE A 147 -15.94 7.66 -8.10
CA ILE A 147 -15.07 7.12 -7.03
C ILE A 147 -15.22 7.95 -5.75
N LEU A 148 -15.21 9.28 -5.86
CA LEU A 148 -15.40 10.16 -4.71
C LEU A 148 -16.74 9.92 -4.03
N LYS A 149 -17.84 9.84 -4.81
CA LYS A 149 -19.19 9.59 -4.30
C LYS A 149 -19.36 8.21 -3.65
N GLU A 150 -18.66 7.21 -4.17
CA GLU A 150 -18.73 5.85 -3.65
C GLU A 150 -17.89 5.67 -2.38
N GLN A 151 -16.80 6.43 -2.25
CA GLN A 151 -15.78 6.20 -1.22
C GLN A 151 -15.84 7.19 -0.07
N ILE A 152 -16.44 8.36 -0.24
CA ILE A 152 -16.44 9.46 0.75
C ILE A 152 -17.87 9.69 1.26
N ASP A 153 -17.98 9.80 2.58
CA ASP A 153 -19.24 10.15 3.25
C ASP A 153 -19.65 11.60 2.91
N THR A 154 -20.92 11.83 2.67
CA THR A 154 -21.48 13.15 2.31
C THR A 154 -21.28 14.21 3.37
N ASP A 155 -21.17 13.80 4.64
CA ASP A 155 -20.90 14.72 5.77
C ASP A 155 -19.43 15.04 5.92
N SER A 156 -18.57 14.61 4.99
CA SER A 156 -17.14 14.86 5.03
C SER A 156 -16.79 16.17 4.32
N ARG A 157 -15.75 16.82 4.79
CA ARG A 157 -15.14 17.95 4.09
C ARG A 157 -14.05 17.45 3.14
N LEU A 158 -14.32 17.50 1.84
CA LEU A 158 -13.33 17.15 0.82
C LEU A 158 -12.34 18.30 0.61
N MET A 159 -11.05 18.00 0.69
CA MET A 159 -9.94 18.90 0.40
C MET A 159 -9.19 18.40 -0.83
N THR A 160 -9.08 19.25 -1.83
CA THR A 160 -8.36 18.96 -3.08
C THR A 160 -7.43 20.13 -3.40
N ASP A 161 -6.51 19.93 -4.34
CA ASP A 161 -5.84 21.04 -4.99
C ASP A 161 -6.84 21.85 -5.86
N GLU A 162 -6.41 23.01 -6.37
CA GLU A 162 -7.24 23.90 -7.21
C GLU A 162 -7.47 23.34 -8.64
N ALA A 163 -7.24 22.07 -8.88
CA ALA A 163 -7.36 21.47 -10.20
C ALA A 163 -8.83 21.45 -10.67
N SER A 164 -9.04 21.86 -11.92
CA SER A 164 -10.36 22.07 -12.52
C SER A 164 -11.29 20.85 -12.53
N GLN A 165 -10.71 19.63 -12.43
CA GLN A 165 -11.48 18.38 -12.36
C GLN A 165 -12.32 18.25 -11.09
N TYR A 166 -12.02 19.01 -10.04
CA TYR A 166 -12.74 19.01 -8.75
C TYR A 166 -13.79 20.14 -8.64
N THR A 167 -13.73 21.17 -9.48
CA THR A 167 -14.62 22.36 -9.43
C THR A 167 -16.11 22.03 -9.52
N MET A 168 -16.48 20.81 -9.88
CA MET A 168 -17.86 20.35 -9.95
C MET A 168 -18.19 19.23 -8.94
N ALA A 169 -17.38 19.03 -7.90
CA ALA A 169 -17.59 17.99 -6.89
C ALA A 169 -18.29 18.50 -5.62
N GLY A 170 -18.66 19.80 -5.58
CA GLY A 170 -19.48 20.42 -4.55
C GLY A 170 -20.96 20.21 -4.77
#